data_009bc9abcff926c5623a14768099f7ae
#
_entry.id   009bc9abcff926c5623a14768099f7ae
#
_cell.length_a   1.000
_cell.length_b   1.000
_cell.length_c   1.000
_cell.angle_alpha   90.00
_cell.angle_beta   90.00
_cell.angle_gamma   90.00
#
_symmetry.space_group_name_H-M   'P 1'
#
loop_
_entity.id
_entity.type
_entity.pdbx_description
1 polymer ?
#
loop_
_entity_poly.entity_id
_entity_poly.type
_entity_poly.pdbx_seq_one_letter_code
_entity_poly.pdbx_strand_id
1 'polypeptide(L)'
;MKVWPQPIDHAYILCSERFEPERYKTLKDWLDKNDMDPKCYSFVYLKHGSELTPEDAFKAYNPWSERPAVPSEERNFNRYNLKPAEISVGINWGFSAMAAIKGKHPNAVLMLESDPVFEEDFLNKLTEAMAKLDGKEWDFLSIGDGVGLKPRRPAGEKDLAWFPAPGYYHTRTCDAMIFKMDMLKKIITTYFPFAEIIDWELNYQLQRHKSKSFWLDPIIVKNGSCVGVTKSTL
;
A
#
# COMPACT_ATOMS: atom_id res chain seq x y z
N MET A 1 20.06 0.33 16.41
CA MET A 1 18.82 -0.10 15.67
C MET A 1 17.98 1.14 15.39
N LYS A 2 17.56 1.31 14.15
CA LYS A 2 16.70 2.40 13.70
C LYS A 2 15.22 1.98 13.76
N VAL A 3 14.36 2.96 13.90
CA VAL A 3 12.90 2.81 13.81
C VAL A 3 12.36 3.69 12.69
N TRP A 4 11.12 3.48 12.31
CA TRP A 4 10.45 4.34 11.32
C TRP A 4 10.31 5.76 11.87
N PRO A 5 10.34 6.79 11.01
CA PRO A 5 10.10 8.17 11.45
C PRO A 5 8.66 8.33 11.94
N GLN A 6 8.51 9.14 12.99
CA GLN A 6 7.18 9.44 13.51
C GLN A 6 6.28 10.11 12.44
N PRO A 7 4.99 9.79 12.40
CA PRO A 7 4.22 8.98 13.35
C PRO A 7 4.07 7.48 12.96
N ILE A 8 4.97 6.93 12.16
CA ILE A 8 4.90 5.52 11.73
C ILE A 8 5.37 4.63 12.87
N ASP A 9 4.47 3.83 13.42
CA ASP A 9 4.77 2.94 14.54
C ASP A 9 5.36 1.61 14.09
N HIS A 10 4.93 1.11 12.91
CA HIS A 10 5.29 -0.24 12.43
C HIS A 10 5.13 -0.34 10.92
N ALA A 11 5.90 -1.22 10.27
CA ALA A 11 5.71 -1.58 8.87
C ALA A 11 5.19 -3.02 8.73
N TYR A 12 4.16 -3.19 7.90
CA TYR A 12 3.64 -4.48 7.47
C TYR A 12 4.04 -4.73 6.02
N ILE A 13 4.77 -5.80 5.78
CA ILE A 13 5.37 -6.13 4.49
C ILE A 13 4.65 -7.37 3.95
N LEU A 14 3.93 -7.22 2.84
CA LEU A 14 3.16 -8.28 2.20
C LEU A 14 4.10 -9.15 1.36
N CYS A 15 4.88 -9.98 2.01
CA CYS A 15 5.86 -10.85 1.36
C CYS A 15 5.96 -12.18 2.08
N SER A 16 6.11 -13.26 1.31
CA SER A 16 6.26 -14.62 1.81
C SER A 16 7.63 -15.18 1.52
N GLU A 17 8.36 -15.59 2.55
CA GLU A 17 9.63 -16.31 2.37
C GLU A 17 9.44 -17.60 1.54
N ARG A 18 8.32 -18.30 1.73
CA ARG A 18 8.03 -19.56 1.03
C ARG A 18 7.74 -19.38 -0.45
N PHE A 19 6.96 -18.34 -0.83
CA PHE A 19 6.50 -18.15 -2.20
C PHE A 19 7.29 -17.11 -2.99
N GLU A 20 7.97 -16.20 -2.30
CA GLU A 20 8.74 -15.10 -2.87
C GLU A 20 10.14 -14.99 -2.21
N PRO A 21 10.93 -16.10 -2.16
CA PRO A 21 12.17 -16.15 -1.38
C PRO A 21 13.19 -15.09 -1.78
N GLU A 22 13.30 -14.76 -3.06
CA GLU A 22 14.23 -13.74 -3.55
C GLU A 22 13.81 -12.33 -3.12
N ARG A 23 12.52 -12.01 -3.21
CA ARG A 23 11.97 -10.73 -2.75
C ARG A 23 12.10 -10.60 -1.24
N TYR A 24 11.74 -11.66 -0.51
CA TYR A 24 11.90 -11.70 0.95
C TYR A 24 13.34 -11.46 1.36
N LYS A 25 14.30 -12.15 0.71
CA LYS A 25 15.72 -11.97 0.98
C LYS A 25 16.16 -10.53 0.69
N THR A 26 15.77 -9.96 -0.43
CA THR A 26 16.12 -8.58 -0.81
C THR A 26 15.62 -7.57 0.23
N LEU A 27 14.38 -7.73 0.67
CA LEU A 27 13.79 -6.88 1.71
C LEU A 27 14.50 -7.06 3.06
N LYS A 28 14.76 -8.30 3.44
CA LYS A 28 15.46 -8.61 4.69
C LYS A 28 16.88 -8.04 4.68
N ASP A 29 17.62 -8.21 3.59
CA ASP A 29 18.97 -7.65 3.44
C ASP A 29 18.94 -6.11 3.51
N TRP A 30 17.91 -5.46 2.94
CA TRP A 30 17.74 -4.01 3.04
C TRP A 30 17.47 -3.56 4.47
N LEU A 31 16.58 -4.24 5.19
CA LEU A 31 16.25 -3.95 6.59
C LEU A 31 17.48 -4.10 7.49
N ASP A 32 18.24 -5.17 7.31
CA ASP A 32 19.46 -5.46 8.07
C ASP A 32 20.57 -4.44 7.76
N LYS A 33 20.79 -4.12 6.48
CA LYS A 33 21.75 -3.10 6.04
C LYS A 33 21.46 -1.73 6.64
N ASN A 34 20.19 -1.40 6.82
CA ASN A 34 19.76 -0.13 7.42
C ASN A 34 19.66 -0.18 8.95
N ASP A 35 20.04 -1.29 9.59
CA ASP A 35 19.99 -1.49 11.04
C ASP A 35 18.60 -1.25 11.64
N MET A 36 17.54 -1.70 10.92
CA MET A 36 16.14 -1.56 11.37
C MET A 36 15.85 -2.48 12.55
N ASP A 37 15.16 -1.95 13.57
CA ASP A 37 14.73 -2.75 14.72
C ASP A 37 13.72 -3.82 14.27
N PRO A 38 13.99 -5.12 14.50
CA PRO A 38 13.05 -6.19 14.16
C PRO A 38 11.67 -6.06 14.80
N LYS A 39 11.54 -5.23 15.84
CA LYS A 39 10.26 -4.97 16.51
C LYS A 39 9.40 -3.95 15.76
N CYS A 40 9.96 -3.23 14.79
CA CYS A 40 9.22 -2.19 14.06
C CYS A 40 8.73 -2.63 12.67
N TYR A 41 8.87 -3.92 12.31
CA TYR A 41 8.31 -4.45 11.07
C TYR A 41 7.84 -5.91 11.23
N SER A 42 6.95 -6.33 10.35
CA SER A 42 6.47 -7.70 10.25
C SER A 42 6.25 -8.09 8.80
N PHE A 43 6.73 -9.27 8.42
CA PHE A 43 6.31 -9.91 7.17
C PHE A 43 4.96 -10.59 7.41
N VAL A 44 3.98 -10.29 6.56
CA VAL A 44 2.62 -10.81 6.70
C VAL A 44 2.16 -11.38 5.39
N TYR A 45 1.79 -12.64 5.40
CA TYR A 45 1.26 -13.34 4.23
C TYR A 45 0.35 -14.47 4.70
N LEU A 46 -0.89 -14.47 4.24
CA LEU A 46 -1.86 -15.47 4.66
C LEU A 46 -1.97 -16.60 3.63
N LYS A 47 -2.10 -16.25 2.34
CA LYS A 47 -2.45 -17.23 1.32
C LYS A 47 -1.91 -16.86 -0.05
N HIS A 48 -1.27 -17.83 -0.73
CA HIS A 48 -0.81 -17.66 -2.10
C HIS A 48 -1.92 -17.97 -3.09
N GLY A 49 -1.91 -17.37 -4.29
CA GLY A 49 -2.93 -17.58 -5.31
C GLY A 49 -3.10 -19.05 -5.71
N SER A 50 -2.01 -19.84 -5.73
CA SER A 50 -2.06 -21.29 -6.01
C SER A 50 -2.66 -22.14 -4.88
N GLU A 51 -2.85 -21.58 -3.70
CA GLU A 51 -3.45 -22.24 -2.53
C GLU A 51 -4.89 -21.81 -2.28
N LEU A 52 -5.41 -20.88 -3.10
CA LEU A 52 -6.80 -20.43 -2.96
C LEU A 52 -7.77 -21.53 -3.34
N THR A 53 -8.66 -21.83 -2.43
CA THR A 53 -9.83 -22.65 -2.72
C THR A 53 -10.97 -21.79 -3.27
N PRO A 54 -11.95 -22.38 -4.00
CA PRO A 54 -13.16 -21.67 -4.39
C PRO A 54 -13.90 -21.02 -3.20
N GLU A 55 -13.86 -21.69 -2.04
CA GLU A 55 -14.49 -21.19 -0.81
C GLU A 55 -13.77 -19.93 -0.28
N ASP A 56 -12.44 -19.90 -0.29
CA ASP A 56 -11.67 -18.72 0.09
C ASP A 56 -11.99 -17.53 -0.82
N ALA A 57 -11.99 -17.77 -2.13
CA ALA A 57 -12.29 -16.75 -3.13
C ALA A 57 -13.73 -16.22 -2.92
N PHE A 58 -14.70 -17.10 -2.75
CA PHE A 58 -16.11 -16.72 -2.56
C PHE A 58 -16.34 -15.90 -1.29
N LYS A 59 -15.63 -16.20 -0.20
CA LYS A 59 -15.73 -15.45 1.06
C LYS A 59 -15.08 -14.07 0.98
N ALA A 60 -13.99 -13.95 0.24
CA ALA A 60 -13.18 -12.74 0.22
C ALA A 60 -13.55 -11.79 -0.92
N TYR A 61 -14.05 -12.29 -2.03
CA TYR A 61 -14.27 -11.56 -3.26
C TYR A 61 -15.71 -11.71 -3.77
N ASN A 62 -16.37 -10.57 -4.00
CA ASN A 62 -17.70 -10.52 -4.60
C ASN A 62 -17.74 -9.44 -5.70
N PRO A 63 -17.61 -9.82 -6.98
CA PRO A 63 -17.59 -8.87 -8.10
C PRO A 63 -18.92 -8.10 -8.26
N TRP A 64 -20.00 -8.60 -7.65
CA TRP A 64 -21.32 -7.99 -7.73
C TRP A 64 -21.59 -6.95 -6.63
N SER A 65 -20.67 -6.80 -5.68
CA SER A 65 -20.80 -5.73 -4.67
C SER A 65 -20.83 -4.36 -5.35
N GLU A 66 -21.76 -3.53 -4.92
CA GLU A 66 -21.89 -2.18 -5.44
C GLU A 66 -20.62 -1.37 -5.18
N ARG A 67 -20.11 -0.76 -6.25
CA ARG A 67 -19.02 0.21 -6.22
C ARG A 67 -19.42 1.39 -7.08
N PRO A 68 -19.02 2.64 -6.73
CA PRO A 68 -19.28 3.77 -7.57
C PRO A 68 -18.68 3.55 -8.95
N ALA A 69 -19.37 4.08 -9.97
CA ALA A 69 -18.84 4.05 -11.33
C ALA A 69 -17.52 4.83 -11.38
N VAL A 70 -16.45 4.14 -11.73
CA VAL A 70 -15.22 4.79 -12.15
C VAL A 70 -15.45 5.33 -13.55
N PRO A 71 -14.92 6.51 -13.93
CA PRO A 71 -14.95 6.95 -15.32
C PRO A 71 -14.45 5.83 -16.25
N SER A 72 -15.27 5.45 -17.21
CA SER A 72 -15.06 4.24 -18.04
C SER A 72 -13.75 4.26 -18.84
N GLU A 73 -13.21 5.44 -19.11
CA GLU A 73 -11.98 5.67 -19.86
C GLU A 73 -10.71 5.22 -19.09
N GLU A 74 -10.80 5.06 -17.78
CA GLU A 74 -9.68 4.73 -16.90
C GLU A 74 -9.73 3.29 -16.39
N ARG A 75 -10.78 2.55 -16.76
CA ARG A 75 -11.04 1.20 -16.25
C ARG A 75 -10.67 0.13 -17.27
N ASN A 76 -9.41 -0.29 -17.24
CA ASN A 76 -8.94 -1.46 -18.02
C ASN A 76 -9.09 -2.78 -17.25
N PHE A 77 -9.67 -2.79 -16.04
CA PHE A 77 -9.77 -3.98 -15.22
C PHE A 77 -11.15 -4.62 -15.31
N ASN A 78 -11.15 -5.92 -15.58
CA ASN A 78 -12.36 -6.71 -15.55
C ASN A 78 -12.59 -7.26 -14.13
N ARG A 79 -13.29 -6.48 -13.30
CA ARG A 79 -13.60 -6.87 -11.91
C ARG A 79 -14.36 -8.21 -11.80
N TYR A 80 -15.04 -8.61 -12.86
CA TYR A 80 -15.79 -9.86 -12.88
C TYR A 80 -14.93 -11.10 -13.12
N ASN A 81 -13.61 -10.93 -13.27
CA ASN A 81 -12.72 -12.01 -13.63
C ASN A 81 -11.32 -11.82 -13.03
N LEU A 82 -11.26 -11.53 -11.72
CA LEU A 82 -9.98 -11.47 -11.02
C LEU A 82 -9.30 -12.84 -11.02
N LYS A 83 -8.01 -12.86 -11.32
CA LYS A 83 -7.19 -14.05 -11.24
C LYS A 83 -6.95 -14.45 -9.78
N PRO A 84 -6.66 -15.74 -9.50
CA PRO A 84 -6.32 -16.18 -8.14
C PRO A 84 -5.20 -15.36 -7.49
N ALA A 85 -4.19 -14.93 -8.25
CA ALA A 85 -3.11 -14.08 -7.74
C ALA A 85 -3.64 -12.70 -7.28
N GLU A 86 -4.51 -12.06 -8.06
CA GLU A 86 -5.12 -10.76 -7.72
C GLU A 86 -6.02 -10.87 -6.49
N ILE A 87 -6.80 -11.95 -6.39
CA ILE A 87 -7.63 -12.24 -5.20
C ILE A 87 -6.72 -12.47 -3.98
N SER A 88 -5.62 -13.19 -4.15
CA SER A 88 -4.64 -13.44 -3.08
C SER A 88 -4.05 -12.14 -2.54
N VAL A 89 -3.67 -11.21 -3.41
CA VAL A 89 -3.14 -9.89 -2.98
C VAL A 89 -4.19 -9.14 -2.15
N GLY A 90 -5.46 -9.12 -2.58
CA GLY A 90 -6.55 -8.50 -1.81
C GLY A 90 -6.75 -9.15 -0.44
N ILE A 91 -6.71 -10.49 -0.35
CA ILE A 91 -6.80 -11.22 0.91
C ILE A 91 -5.62 -10.87 1.82
N ASN A 92 -4.39 -10.91 1.30
CA ASN A 92 -3.18 -10.64 2.08
C ASN A 92 -3.14 -9.20 2.58
N TRP A 93 -3.60 -8.24 1.76
CA TRP A 93 -3.72 -6.86 2.20
C TRP A 93 -4.70 -6.71 3.37
N GLY A 94 -5.90 -7.24 3.24
CA GLY A 94 -6.91 -7.19 4.30
C GLY A 94 -6.44 -7.87 5.59
N PHE A 95 -5.73 -9.00 5.47
CA PHE A 95 -5.14 -9.70 6.60
C PHE A 95 -4.04 -8.88 7.27
N SER A 96 -3.18 -8.21 6.50
CA SER A 96 -2.15 -7.30 7.02
C SER A 96 -2.76 -6.11 7.75
N ALA A 97 -3.85 -5.55 7.23
CA ALA A 97 -4.59 -4.48 7.89
C ALA A 97 -5.20 -4.95 9.23
N MET A 98 -5.77 -6.15 9.27
CA MET A 98 -6.26 -6.75 10.51
C MET A 98 -5.13 -7.02 11.52
N ALA A 99 -3.97 -7.48 11.06
CA ALA A 99 -2.78 -7.66 11.89
C ALA A 99 -2.31 -6.33 12.49
N ALA A 100 -2.31 -5.25 11.70
CA ALA A 100 -1.99 -3.90 12.16
C ALA A 100 -2.94 -3.42 13.25
N ILE A 101 -4.24 -3.63 13.08
CA ILE A 101 -5.26 -3.27 14.09
C ILE A 101 -5.06 -4.08 15.37
N LYS A 102 -4.76 -5.38 15.25
CA LYS A 102 -4.47 -6.25 16.39
C LYS A 102 -3.18 -5.84 17.12
N GLY A 103 -2.21 -5.31 16.41
CA GLY A 103 -0.95 -4.77 16.97
C GLY A 103 -1.14 -3.56 17.88
N LYS A 104 -2.32 -2.90 17.82
CA LYS A 104 -2.69 -1.75 18.68
C LYS A 104 -1.73 -0.57 18.54
N HIS A 105 -1.25 -0.30 17.34
CA HIS A 105 -0.42 0.86 17.07
C HIS A 105 -1.20 2.16 17.31
N PRO A 106 -0.62 3.16 18.00
CA PRO A 106 -1.36 4.37 18.37
C PRO A 106 -1.58 5.35 17.22
N ASN A 107 -0.66 5.42 16.23
CA ASN A 107 -0.64 6.50 15.27
C ASN A 107 -0.88 6.02 13.84
N ALA A 108 0.16 5.48 13.19
CA ALA A 108 0.12 5.10 11.80
C ALA A 108 0.98 3.86 11.51
N VAL A 109 0.68 3.19 10.41
CA VAL A 109 1.45 2.05 9.92
C VAL A 109 1.83 2.24 8.46
N LEU A 110 3.01 1.73 8.10
CA LEU A 110 3.47 1.62 6.72
C LEU A 110 3.06 0.23 6.19
N MET A 111 2.42 0.19 5.02
CA MET A 111 2.10 -1.02 4.28
C MET A 111 2.98 -1.07 3.04
N LEU A 112 3.73 -2.15 2.85
CA LEU A 112 4.60 -2.37 1.71
C LEU A 112 4.22 -3.64 0.98
N GLU A 113 4.25 -3.62 -0.34
CA GLU A 113 4.22 -4.85 -1.17
C GLU A 113 5.55 -5.59 -1.09
N SER A 114 5.68 -6.70 -1.83
CA SER A 114 6.85 -7.60 -1.75
C SER A 114 8.06 -7.12 -2.57
N ASP A 115 7.90 -6.09 -3.40
CA ASP A 115 8.94 -5.64 -4.33
C ASP A 115 9.23 -4.11 -4.33
N PRO A 116 9.23 -3.43 -3.17
CA PRO A 116 9.57 -2.03 -3.13
C PRO A 116 11.05 -1.83 -3.48
N VAL A 117 11.31 -0.89 -4.36
CA VAL A 117 12.66 -0.38 -4.65
C VAL A 117 12.79 0.98 -3.98
N PHE A 118 13.50 1.00 -2.88
CA PHE A 118 13.71 2.22 -2.09
C PHE A 118 14.74 3.13 -2.78
N GLU A 119 14.42 4.42 -2.85
CA GLU A 119 15.39 5.44 -3.28
C GLU A 119 16.58 5.53 -2.32
N GLU A 120 17.70 6.02 -2.84
CA GLU A 120 18.86 6.33 -2.00
C GLU A 120 18.44 7.28 -0.87
N ASP A 121 18.99 7.05 0.33
CA ASP A 121 18.65 7.80 1.55
C ASP A 121 17.15 7.77 1.93
N PHE A 122 16.46 6.69 1.58
CA PHE A 122 15.02 6.54 1.81
C PHE A 122 14.56 6.95 3.21
N LEU A 123 15.26 6.50 4.28
CA LEU A 123 14.85 6.82 5.66
C LEU A 123 14.96 8.31 5.97
N ASN A 124 15.99 9.00 5.45
CA ASN A 124 16.15 10.44 5.63
C ASN A 124 15.07 11.20 4.84
N LYS A 125 14.81 10.80 3.58
CA LYS A 125 13.75 11.37 2.76
C LYS A 125 12.37 11.16 3.39
N LEU A 126 12.11 9.97 3.93
CA LEU A 126 10.85 9.69 4.64
C LEU A 126 10.72 10.56 5.90
N THR A 127 11.80 10.74 6.67
CA THR A 127 11.82 11.61 7.84
C THR A 127 11.51 13.06 7.45
N GLU A 128 12.15 13.57 6.39
CA GLU A 128 11.89 14.91 5.85
C GLU A 128 10.44 15.06 5.39
N ALA A 129 9.94 14.06 4.64
CA ALA A 129 8.56 14.06 4.17
C ALA A 129 7.56 14.12 5.34
N MET A 130 7.76 13.28 6.37
CA MET A 130 6.87 13.27 7.53
C MET A 130 6.90 14.59 8.29
N ALA A 131 8.06 15.23 8.44
CA ALA A 131 8.16 16.56 9.05
C ALA A 131 7.37 17.63 8.28
N LYS A 132 7.29 17.54 6.95
CA LYS A 132 6.52 18.46 6.09
C LYS A 132 5.00 18.28 6.20
N LEU A 133 4.52 17.29 6.93
CA LEU A 133 3.09 17.08 7.26
C LEU A 133 2.67 17.78 8.56
N ASP A 134 3.60 18.40 9.27
CA ASP A 134 3.29 19.04 10.54
C ASP A 134 2.13 20.03 10.40
N GLY A 135 1.14 19.93 11.30
CA GLY A 135 -0.08 20.71 11.28
C GLY A 135 -1.09 20.36 10.19
N LYS A 136 -0.80 19.42 9.28
CA LYS A 136 -1.77 18.95 8.28
C LYS A 136 -2.59 17.78 8.80
N GLU A 137 -3.89 17.86 8.62
CA GLU A 137 -4.75 16.69 8.83
C GLU A 137 -4.67 15.76 7.63
N TRP A 138 -4.35 14.50 7.86
CA TRP A 138 -4.29 13.47 6.84
C TRP A 138 -4.79 12.13 7.41
N ASP A 139 -5.21 11.23 6.53
CA ASP A 139 -5.65 9.87 6.85
C ASP A 139 -4.85 8.81 6.11
N PHE A 140 -4.40 9.16 4.90
CA PHE A 140 -3.70 8.25 3.99
C PHE A 140 -2.61 9.01 3.22
N LEU A 141 -1.46 8.37 3.06
CA LEU A 141 -0.31 8.90 2.31
C LEU A 141 0.22 7.84 1.35
N SER A 142 0.41 8.21 0.08
CA SER A 142 1.09 7.36 -0.90
C SER A 142 2.51 7.89 -1.12
N ILE A 143 3.50 7.06 -0.87
CA ILE A 143 4.94 7.37 -1.05
C ILE A 143 5.57 6.62 -2.23
N GLY A 144 4.83 5.64 -2.80
CA GLY A 144 5.18 4.88 -3.99
C GLY A 144 4.35 5.27 -5.19
N ASP A 145 4.77 4.81 -6.37
CA ASP A 145 4.03 4.92 -7.62
C ASP A 145 4.52 3.88 -8.63
N GLY A 146 3.67 2.92 -8.99
CA GLY A 146 3.94 1.90 -9.99
C GLY A 146 3.47 2.25 -11.40
N VAL A 147 2.67 3.31 -11.58
CA VAL A 147 2.00 3.62 -12.86
C VAL A 147 2.31 5.00 -13.42
N GLY A 148 3.20 5.76 -12.79
CA GLY A 148 3.66 7.06 -13.28
C GLY A 148 2.66 8.21 -13.06
N LEU A 149 1.72 8.06 -12.13
CA LEU A 149 0.78 9.10 -11.77
C LEU A 149 1.47 10.20 -10.96
N LYS A 150 1.33 11.44 -11.40
CA LYS A 150 1.94 12.59 -10.73
C LYS A 150 0.87 13.56 -10.24
N PRO A 151 1.06 14.16 -9.05
CA PRO A 151 0.20 15.24 -8.60
C PRO A 151 0.42 16.49 -9.45
N ARG A 152 -0.53 17.43 -9.40
CA ARG A 152 -0.31 18.77 -9.98
C ARG A 152 0.65 19.54 -9.11
N ARG A 153 1.84 19.82 -9.61
CA ARG A 153 2.85 20.64 -8.96
C ARG A 153 2.84 22.06 -9.50
N PRO A 154 3.15 23.06 -8.66
CA PRO A 154 3.51 24.39 -9.12
C PRO A 154 4.70 24.35 -10.10
N ALA A 155 4.70 25.20 -11.11
CA ALA A 155 5.77 25.25 -12.09
C ALA A 155 7.11 25.58 -11.40
N GLY A 156 8.15 24.78 -11.69
CA GLY A 156 9.49 24.98 -11.14
C GLY A 156 9.76 24.35 -9.77
N GLU A 157 8.74 23.89 -9.04
CA GLU A 157 8.94 23.19 -7.79
C GLU A 157 9.49 21.78 -8.02
N LYS A 158 10.61 21.45 -7.38
CA LYS A 158 11.27 20.14 -7.47
C LYS A 158 11.48 19.46 -6.11
N ASP A 159 11.25 20.21 -5.04
CA ASP A 159 11.50 19.72 -3.70
C ASP A 159 10.49 18.62 -3.30
N LEU A 160 10.92 17.74 -2.41
CA LEU A 160 10.07 16.71 -1.81
C LEU A 160 8.89 17.37 -1.10
N ALA A 161 7.67 17.08 -1.51
CA ALA A 161 6.47 17.72 -0.95
C ALA A 161 5.24 16.81 -1.03
N TRP A 162 4.25 17.09 -0.18
CA TRP A 162 2.95 16.43 -0.16
C TRP A 162 1.92 17.25 -0.93
N PHE A 163 1.24 16.60 -1.84
CA PHE A 163 0.15 17.15 -2.64
C PHE A 163 -1.14 16.42 -2.34
N PRO A 164 -2.29 17.10 -2.26
CA PRO A 164 -3.57 16.44 -2.18
C PRO A 164 -3.73 15.45 -3.34
N ALA A 165 -4.24 14.27 -3.04
CA ALA A 165 -4.55 13.29 -4.07
C ALA A 165 -5.59 13.86 -5.05
N PRO A 166 -5.40 13.73 -6.37
CA PRO A 166 -6.21 14.43 -7.35
C PRO A 166 -7.59 13.77 -7.56
N GLY A 167 -8.65 14.50 -7.22
CA GLY A 167 -10.02 14.15 -7.57
C GLY A 167 -10.49 12.80 -7.03
N TYR A 168 -10.71 11.84 -7.93
CA TYR A 168 -11.18 10.50 -7.62
C TYR A 168 -10.09 9.58 -7.08
N TYR A 169 -8.83 9.84 -7.40
CA TYR A 169 -7.71 8.97 -7.04
C TYR A 169 -7.18 9.28 -5.65
N HIS A 170 -7.24 8.30 -4.77
CA HIS A 170 -6.58 8.34 -3.46
C HIS A 170 -5.23 7.61 -3.48
N THR A 171 -5.19 6.43 -4.11
CA THR A 171 -3.97 5.63 -4.32
C THR A 171 -3.37 5.91 -5.69
N ARG A 172 -2.06 5.68 -5.86
CA ARG A 172 -1.38 5.56 -7.15
C ARG A 172 -1.19 4.08 -7.51
N THR A 173 -0.77 3.32 -6.52
CA THR A 173 -0.60 1.86 -6.49
C THR A 173 -0.50 1.46 -5.02
N CYS A 174 -0.42 0.15 -4.75
CA CYS A 174 -0.31 -0.37 -3.39
C CYS A 174 1.13 -0.57 -2.92
N ASP A 175 2.14 -0.12 -3.67
CA ASP A 175 3.56 -0.40 -3.41
C ASP A 175 4.03 0.02 -2.03
N ALA A 176 3.70 1.26 -1.64
CA ALA A 176 4.10 1.81 -0.36
C ALA A 176 3.09 2.87 0.12
N MET A 177 2.40 2.56 1.18
CA MET A 177 1.27 3.33 1.70
C MET A 177 1.36 3.50 3.21
N ILE A 178 1.02 4.71 3.71
CA ILE A 178 0.95 4.97 5.15
C ILE A 178 -0.50 5.28 5.51
N PHE A 179 -1.02 4.56 6.48
CA PHE A 179 -2.38 4.74 6.98
C PHE A 179 -2.37 5.19 8.44
N LYS A 180 -3.15 6.22 8.77
CA LYS A 180 -3.54 6.42 10.16
C LYS A 180 -4.39 5.24 10.63
N MET A 181 -4.17 4.80 11.86
CA MET A 181 -4.85 3.64 12.42
C MET A 181 -6.37 3.77 12.42
N ASP A 182 -6.88 4.98 12.63
CA ASP A 182 -8.33 5.21 12.62
C ASP A 182 -8.94 5.07 11.22
N MET A 183 -8.22 5.46 10.17
CA MET A 183 -8.65 5.22 8.79
C MET A 183 -8.60 3.72 8.46
N LEU A 184 -7.52 3.05 8.84
CA LEU A 184 -7.37 1.61 8.59
C LEU A 184 -8.49 0.80 9.26
N LYS A 185 -8.86 1.15 10.50
CA LYS A 185 -10.01 0.56 11.20
C LYS A 185 -11.31 0.76 10.44
N LYS A 186 -11.57 1.98 9.91
CA LYS A 186 -12.77 2.25 9.09
C LYS A 186 -12.78 1.39 7.82
N ILE A 187 -11.67 1.34 7.09
CA ILE A 187 -11.56 0.56 5.86
C ILE A 187 -11.92 -0.90 6.13
N ILE A 188 -11.32 -1.53 7.15
CA ILE A 188 -11.46 -2.97 7.38
C ILE A 188 -12.91 -3.36 7.76
N THR A 189 -13.71 -2.45 8.30
CA THR A 189 -15.14 -2.72 8.58
C THR A 189 -15.98 -2.93 7.33
N THR A 190 -15.50 -2.50 6.16
CA THR A 190 -16.24 -2.51 4.90
C THR A 190 -15.47 -3.12 3.74
N TYR A 191 -14.27 -3.62 4.00
CA TYR A 191 -13.36 -4.13 2.99
C TYR A 191 -13.80 -5.48 2.42
N PHE A 192 -14.19 -6.41 3.27
CA PHE A 192 -14.63 -7.73 2.84
C PHE A 192 -16.17 -7.81 2.71
N PRO A 193 -16.67 -8.48 1.68
CA PRO A 193 -15.94 -8.95 0.50
C PRO A 193 -15.57 -7.79 -0.42
N PHE A 194 -14.30 -7.78 -0.91
CA PHE A 194 -13.89 -6.79 -1.91
C PHE A 194 -14.44 -7.15 -3.31
N ALA A 195 -14.48 -6.18 -4.21
CA ALA A 195 -15.03 -6.36 -5.55
C ALA A 195 -14.04 -6.06 -6.68
N GLU A 196 -12.94 -5.41 -6.37
CA GLU A 196 -12.01 -4.89 -7.34
C GLU A 196 -10.59 -5.41 -7.05
N ILE A 197 -9.68 -5.29 -8.01
CA ILE A 197 -8.25 -5.39 -7.74
C ILE A 197 -7.87 -4.39 -6.65
N ILE A 198 -6.88 -4.74 -5.85
CA ILE A 198 -6.56 -4.05 -4.59
C ILE A 198 -6.42 -2.53 -4.72
N ASP A 199 -5.77 -2.03 -5.76
CA ASP A 199 -5.58 -0.58 -5.98
C ASP A 199 -6.91 0.16 -6.08
N TRP A 200 -7.85 -0.40 -6.86
CA TRP A 200 -9.18 0.17 -7.05
C TRP A 200 -10.09 -0.04 -5.84
N GLU A 201 -9.98 -1.20 -5.18
CA GLU A 201 -10.74 -1.43 -3.95
C GLU A 201 -10.34 -0.44 -2.87
N LEU A 202 -9.04 -0.20 -2.66
CA LEU A 202 -8.57 0.79 -1.70
C LEU A 202 -8.96 2.21 -2.08
N ASN A 203 -8.91 2.54 -3.36
CA ASN A 203 -9.37 3.82 -3.86
C ASN A 203 -10.84 4.06 -3.49
N TYR A 204 -11.69 3.05 -3.73
CA TYR A 204 -13.08 3.07 -3.33
C TYR A 204 -13.26 3.22 -1.82
N GLN A 205 -12.54 2.44 -1.02
CA GLN A 205 -12.65 2.48 0.44
C GLN A 205 -12.23 3.84 1.01
N LEU A 206 -11.14 4.42 0.51
CA LEU A 206 -10.67 5.74 0.92
C LEU A 206 -11.68 6.84 0.54
N GLN A 207 -12.28 6.75 -0.65
CA GLN A 207 -13.34 7.66 -1.09
C GLN A 207 -14.60 7.52 -0.22
N ARG A 208 -15.06 6.29 0.03
CA ARG A 208 -16.22 5.98 0.88
C ARG A 208 -16.09 6.59 2.27
N HIS A 209 -14.91 6.54 2.84
CA HIS A 209 -14.62 7.06 4.17
C HIS A 209 -14.14 8.51 4.17
N LYS A 210 -14.20 9.21 3.01
CA LYS A 210 -13.83 10.63 2.85
C LYS A 210 -12.41 10.92 3.35
N SER A 211 -11.47 10.07 2.98
CA SER A 211 -10.08 10.15 3.40
C SER A 211 -9.42 11.45 2.94
N LYS A 212 -8.69 12.09 3.84
CA LYS A 212 -7.74 13.15 3.52
C LYS A 212 -6.44 12.51 3.03
N SER A 213 -6.34 12.33 1.72
CA SER A 213 -5.26 11.60 1.06
C SER A 213 -4.25 12.54 0.43
N PHE A 214 -2.96 12.21 0.59
CA PHE A 214 -1.85 12.96 -0.03
C PHE A 214 -0.89 12.04 -0.74
N TRP A 215 -0.29 12.54 -1.80
CA TRP A 215 0.76 11.91 -2.58
C TRP A 215 2.09 12.63 -2.38
N LEU A 216 3.12 11.87 -2.08
CA LEU A 216 4.49 12.40 -2.03
C LEU A 216 5.04 12.53 -3.45
N ASP A 217 5.65 13.67 -3.75
CA ASP A 217 6.37 13.86 -5.01
C ASP A 217 7.62 14.72 -4.79
N PRO A 218 8.79 14.31 -5.31
CA PRO A 218 9.02 13.04 -5.99
C PRO A 218 8.78 11.82 -5.09
N ILE A 219 8.46 10.69 -5.72
CA ILE A 219 8.29 9.41 -5.00
C ILE A 219 9.62 8.95 -4.41
N ILE A 220 9.55 8.21 -3.31
CA ILE A 220 10.71 7.63 -2.63
C ILE A 220 10.72 6.10 -2.63
N VAL A 221 9.66 5.49 -3.19
CA VAL A 221 9.55 4.05 -3.43
C VAL A 221 9.07 3.82 -4.85
N LYS A 222 9.71 2.90 -5.57
CA LYS A 222 9.26 2.43 -6.88
C LYS A 222 8.81 0.99 -6.79
N ASN A 223 7.90 0.58 -7.68
CA ASN A 223 7.51 -0.82 -7.81
C ASN A 223 8.57 -1.57 -8.61
N GLY A 224 9.13 -2.63 -8.04
CA GLY A 224 10.22 -3.38 -8.64
C GLY A 224 9.84 -4.09 -9.94
N SER A 225 8.61 -4.60 -10.05
CA SER A 225 8.11 -5.21 -11.27
C SER A 225 7.85 -4.18 -12.38
N CYS A 226 7.43 -2.97 -12.05
CA CYS A 226 7.25 -1.90 -13.04
C CYS A 226 8.57 -1.32 -13.56
N VAL A 227 9.63 -1.32 -12.75
CA VAL A 227 10.96 -0.83 -13.18
C VAL A 227 11.89 -1.96 -13.65
N GLY A 228 11.39 -3.20 -13.77
CA GLY A 228 12.13 -4.34 -14.32
C GLY A 228 13.19 -4.93 -13.39
N VAL A 229 13.17 -4.60 -12.10
CA VAL A 229 14.09 -5.16 -11.09
C VAL A 229 13.62 -6.53 -10.63
N THR A 230 12.32 -6.74 -10.58
CA THR A 230 11.68 -8.02 -10.22
C THR A 230 10.71 -8.47 -11.31
N LYS A 231 10.39 -9.77 -11.36
CA LYS A 231 9.31 -10.27 -12.22
C LYS A 231 7.96 -10.05 -11.52
N SER A 232 6.94 -9.67 -12.30
CA SER A 232 5.56 -9.63 -11.78
C SER A 232 5.14 -11.04 -11.34
N THR A 233 4.39 -11.13 -10.24
CA THR A 233 3.77 -12.37 -9.73
C THR A 233 2.27 -12.46 -10.08
N LEU A 234 1.75 -11.45 -10.78
CA LEU A 234 0.35 -11.37 -11.24
C LEU A 234 0.15 -11.96 -12.63
#